data_4e79c33d6e54d16b68501a6a1d6f5fc9
#
_entry.id   4e79c33d6e54d16b68501a6a1d6f5fc9
#
_cell.length_a   1.000
_cell.length_b   1.000
_cell.length_c   1.000
_cell.angle_alpha   90.00
_cell.angle_beta   90.00
_cell.angle_gamma   90.00
#
_symmetry.space_group_name_H-M   'P 1'
#
loop_
_entity.id
_entity.type
_entity.pdbx_description
1 polymer ?
#
loop_
_entity_poly.entity_id
_entity_poly.type
_entity_poly.pdbx_seq_one_letter_code
_entity_poly.pdbx_strand_id
1 'polypeptide(L)' 'MHWNEENSTLTKEFVFNSQTELAAFFQRVAVLADAANHHPDILVYKAFQLKISLTTHDKNALTEKDFELAKQIDAILR' A
#
# COMPACT_ATOMS: atom_id res chain seq x y z
N MET A 1 -5.39 -6.61 11.39
CA MET A 1 -4.80 -6.08 10.15
C MET A 1 -4.33 -7.25 9.29
N HIS A 2 -4.63 -7.24 7.99
CA HIS A 2 -4.32 -8.36 7.09
C HIS A 2 -3.06 -8.11 6.24
N TRP A 3 -2.13 -7.36 6.78
CA TRP A 3 -0.86 -7.11 6.13
C TRP A 3 0.17 -8.13 6.62
N ASN A 4 0.98 -8.65 5.70
CA ASN A 4 2.10 -9.51 6.07
C ASN A 4 3.27 -8.66 6.54
N GLU A 5 3.82 -9.01 7.68
CA GLU A 5 5.03 -8.34 8.18
C GLU A 5 6.20 -9.30 8.00
N GLU A 6 7.16 -8.92 7.15
CA GLU A 6 8.28 -9.76 6.81
C GLU A 6 9.47 -8.91 6.39
N ASN A 7 10.64 -9.18 6.94
CA ASN A 7 11.87 -8.46 6.60
C ASN A 7 11.72 -6.94 6.71
N SER A 8 11.11 -6.48 7.81
CA SER A 8 10.90 -5.06 8.08
C SER A 8 10.04 -4.38 7.03
N THR A 9 9.10 -5.12 6.44
CA THR A 9 8.20 -4.62 5.40
C THR A 9 6.80 -5.12 5.67
N LEU A 10 5.80 -4.25 5.48
CA LEU A 10 4.39 -4.64 5.45
C LEU A 10 3.97 -4.80 4.00
N THR A 11 3.42 -5.96 3.66
CA THR A 11 2.95 -6.20 2.30
C THR A 11 1.50 -6.66 2.29
N LYS A 12 0.79 -6.28 1.24
CA LYS A 12 -0.58 -6.75 1.02
C LYS A 12 -0.89 -6.74 -0.46
N GLU A 13 -1.60 -7.76 -0.91
CA GLU A 13 -2.04 -7.87 -2.28
C GLU A 13 -3.52 -7.57 -2.38
N PHE A 14 -3.90 -6.87 -3.44
CA PHE A 14 -5.29 -6.49 -3.73
C PHE A 14 -5.64 -6.97 -5.12
N VAL A 15 -6.86 -7.48 -5.29
CA VAL A 15 -7.35 -7.98 -6.58
C VAL A 15 -8.61 -7.21 -6.93
N PHE A 16 -8.68 -6.77 -8.18
CA PHE A 16 -9.79 -5.96 -8.66
C PHE A 16 -10.48 -6.64 -9.84
N ASN A 17 -11.70 -6.20 -10.13
CA ASN A 17 -12.49 -6.75 -11.25
C ASN A 17 -12.15 -6.09 -12.59
N SER A 18 -11.46 -4.95 -12.55
CA SER A 18 -11.07 -4.23 -13.76
C SER A 18 -9.82 -3.40 -13.50
N GLN A 19 -9.12 -3.03 -14.58
CA GLN A 19 -7.98 -2.13 -14.45
C GLN A 19 -8.41 -0.73 -14.05
N THR A 20 -9.60 -0.32 -14.45
CA THR A 20 -10.13 1.00 -14.05
C THR A 20 -10.32 1.08 -12.54
N GLU A 21 -10.88 0.01 -11.93
CA GLU A 21 -11.01 -0.04 -10.48
C GLU A 21 -9.64 -0.03 -9.79
N LEU A 22 -8.69 -0.80 -10.33
CA LEU A 22 -7.33 -0.83 -9.81
C LEU A 22 -6.69 0.54 -9.88
N ALA A 23 -6.82 1.23 -11.01
CA ALA A 23 -6.24 2.56 -11.20
C ALA A 23 -6.85 3.57 -10.23
N ALA A 24 -8.16 3.50 -10.00
CA ALA A 24 -8.83 4.38 -9.06
C ALA A 24 -8.32 4.16 -7.63
N PHE A 25 -8.12 2.90 -7.25
CA PHE A 25 -7.56 2.57 -5.94
C PHE A 25 -6.13 3.09 -5.81
N PHE A 26 -5.30 2.85 -6.84
CA PHE A 26 -3.92 3.32 -6.86
C PHE A 26 -3.87 4.84 -6.68
N GLN A 27 -4.73 5.56 -7.39
CA GLN A 27 -4.76 7.01 -7.27
C GLN A 27 -5.03 7.44 -5.82
N ARG A 28 -5.96 6.79 -5.15
CA ARG A 28 -6.29 7.13 -3.75
C ARG A 28 -5.13 6.81 -2.82
N VAL A 29 -4.44 5.70 -3.06
CA VAL A 29 -3.24 5.35 -2.29
C VAL A 29 -2.17 6.42 -2.49
N ALA A 30 -1.98 6.84 -3.74
CA ALA A 30 -0.98 7.87 -4.07
C ALA A 30 -1.27 9.19 -3.34
N VAL A 31 -2.54 9.60 -3.27
CA VAL A 31 -2.92 10.81 -2.54
C VAL A 31 -2.58 10.69 -1.06
N LEU A 32 -2.87 9.54 -0.45
CA LEU A 32 -2.53 9.31 0.95
C LEU A 32 -1.02 9.31 1.18
N ALA A 33 -0.27 8.69 0.28
CA ALA A 33 1.19 8.61 0.38
C ALA A 33 1.82 10.01 0.26
N ASP A 34 1.34 10.80 -0.68
CA ASP A 34 1.83 12.17 -0.85
C ASP A 34 1.53 13.01 0.39
N ALA A 35 0.32 12.88 0.95
CA ALA A 35 -0.06 13.63 2.13
C ALA A 35 0.78 13.25 3.34
N ALA A 36 1.15 11.97 3.45
CA ALA A 36 1.98 11.47 4.54
C ALA A 36 3.47 11.69 4.29
N ASN A 37 3.84 12.08 3.08
CA ASN A 37 5.22 12.14 2.64
C ASN A 37 5.94 10.82 2.94
N HIS A 38 5.27 9.70 2.68
CA HIS A 38 5.77 8.36 2.96
C HIS A 38 5.23 7.44 1.87
N HIS A 39 6.10 7.00 0.96
CA HIS A 39 5.67 6.38 -0.29
C HIS A 39 5.93 4.88 -0.31
N PRO A 40 4.90 4.06 -0.56
CA PRO A 40 5.07 2.62 -0.69
C PRO A 40 5.67 2.26 -2.05
N ASP A 41 6.22 1.05 -2.13
CA ASP A 41 6.48 0.42 -3.42
C ASP A 41 5.18 -0.23 -3.87
N ILE A 42 4.85 -0.05 -5.14
CA ILE A 42 3.59 -0.57 -5.69
C ILE A 42 3.91 -1.33 -6.97
N LEU A 43 3.44 -2.58 -7.02
CA LEU A 43 3.60 -3.44 -8.18
C LEU A 43 2.22 -3.81 -8.72
N VAL A 44 1.99 -3.50 -9.99
CA VAL A 44 0.79 -3.93 -10.70
C VAL A 44 1.17 -5.11 -11.58
N TYR A 45 0.42 -6.21 -11.50
CA TYR A 45 0.74 -7.42 -12.26
C TYR A 45 -0.52 -8.23 -12.53
N LYS A 46 -0.44 -9.12 -13.53
CA LYS A 46 -1.57 -9.95 -13.94
C LYS A 46 -2.83 -9.14 -14.21
N ALA A 47 -2.66 -7.95 -14.77
CA ALA A 47 -3.70 -7.02 -15.18
C ALA A 47 -4.52 -6.43 -14.00
N PHE A 48 -4.94 -7.25 -13.06
CA PHE A 48 -5.92 -6.85 -12.03
C PHE A 48 -5.39 -6.94 -10.61
N GLN A 49 -4.11 -7.23 -10.42
CA GLN A 49 -3.52 -7.39 -9.10
C GLN A 49 -2.56 -6.26 -8.79
N LEU A 50 -2.57 -5.83 -7.54
CA LEU A 50 -1.70 -4.76 -7.08
C LEU A 50 -1.14 -5.15 -5.72
N LYS A 51 0.19 -5.11 -5.60
CA LYS A 51 0.88 -5.39 -4.34
C LYS A 51 1.47 -4.11 -3.80
N ILE A 52 1.21 -3.83 -2.54
CA ILE A 52 1.77 -2.67 -1.84
C ILE A 52 2.77 -3.17 -0.81
N SER A 53 3.94 -2.53 -0.78
CA SER A 53 4.98 -2.81 0.20
C SER A 53 5.34 -1.53 0.92
N LEU A 54 5.25 -1.54 2.25
CA LEU A 54 5.53 -0.38 3.10
C LEU A 54 6.74 -0.66 3.98
N THR A 55 7.68 0.28 3.98
CA THR A 55 8.80 0.26 4.91
C THR A 55 9.31 1.69 5.08
N THR A 56 10.02 1.95 6.15
CA THR A 56 10.68 3.25 6.33
C THR A 56 12.14 3.09 5.94
N HIS A 57 12.47 3.53 4.71
CA HIS A 57 13.76 3.24 4.09
C HIS A 57 14.97 3.78 4.88
N ASP A 58 14.86 4.99 5.39
CA ASP A 58 15.97 5.60 6.14
C ASP A 58 16.22 4.92 7.48
N LYS A 59 15.29 4.09 7.94
CA LYS A 59 15.46 3.33 9.19
C LYS A 59 15.70 1.85 8.94
N ASN A 60 15.45 1.37 7.72
CA ASN A 60 15.43 -0.06 7.38
C ASN A 60 14.57 -0.85 8.36
N ALA A 61 13.45 -0.27 8.74
CA ALA A 61 12.57 -0.83 9.75
C ALA A 61 11.17 -0.31 9.59
N LEU A 62 10.20 -1.02 10.18
CA LEU A 62 8.83 -0.54 10.26
C LEU A 62 8.73 0.51 11.35
N THR A 63 7.97 1.56 11.07
CA THR A 63 7.69 2.63 12.02
C THR A 63 6.19 2.88 12.05
N GLU A 64 5.75 3.78 12.93
CA GLU A 64 4.35 4.16 12.99
C GLU A 64 3.82 4.68 11.66
N LYS A 65 4.68 5.27 10.84
CA LYS A 65 4.30 5.76 9.52
C LYS A 65 3.74 4.65 8.63
N ASP A 66 4.37 3.47 8.69
CA ASP A 66 3.96 2.33 7.89
C ASP A 66 2.61 1.79 8.35
N PHE A 67 2.45 1.61 9.66
CA PHE A 67 1.20 1.08 10.22
C PHE A 67 0.05 2.05 10.02
N GLU A 68 0.29 3.34 10.17
CA GLU A 68 -0.75 4.35 9.99
C GLU A 68 -1.20 4.41 8.52
N LEU A 69 -0.25 4.38 7.59
CA LEU A 69 -0.60 4.40 6.16
C LEU A 69 -1.33 3.12 5.77
N ALA A 70 -0.92 1.97 6.30
CA ALA A 70 -1.61 0.70 6.05
C ALA A 70 -3.08 0.78 6.48
N LYS A 71 -3.36 1.36 7.64
CA LYS A 71 -4.73 1.56 8.12
C LYS A 71 -5.53 2.45 7.19
N GLN A 72 -4.93 3.53 6.72
CA GLN A 72 -5.59 4.46 5.81
C GLN A 72 -5.89 3.79 4.47
N ILE A 73 -4.96 2.99 3.97
CA ILE A 73 -5.17 2.25 2.72
C ILE A 73 -6.33 1.26 2.88
N ASP A 74 -6.35 0.50 3.97
CA ASP A 74 -7.44 -0.43 4.23
C ASP A 74 -8.80 0.28 4.27
N ALA A 75 -8.83 1.49 4.79
CA ALA A 75 -10.07 2.26 4.90
C ALA A 75 -10.64 2.67 3.53
N ILE A 76 -9.81 2.72 2.49
CA ILE A 76 -10.28 3.07 1.14
C ILE A 76 -11.34 2.08 0.64
N LEU A 77 -11.19 0.80 0.98
CA LEU A 77 -12.05 -0.28 0.46
C LEU A 77 -13.27 -0.56 1.33
N ARG A 78 -13.53 0.25 2.32
CA ARG A 78 -14.72 0.09 3.16
C ARG A 78 -15.92 0.78 2.57
#